data_4bcd13cd50e1784be6b33ce7a80fc114
#
_entry.id   4bcd13cd50e1784be6b33ce7a80fc114
#
_cell.length_a   1.000
_cell.length_b   1.000
_cell.length_c   1.000
_cell.angle_alpha   90.00
_cell.angle_beta   90.00
_cell.angle_gamma   90.00
#
_symmetry.space_group_name_H-M   'P 1'
#
loop_
_entity.id
_entity.type
_entity.pdbx_description
1 polymer ?
#
loop_
_entity_poly.entity_id
_entity_poly.type
_entity_poly.pdbx_seq_one_letter_code
_entity_poly.pdbx_strand_id
1 'polypeptide(L)'
;MNNISISLGKRQLVDSIWKSAGIEGLGTTFPNTEKILSNLPVETKRDEVLFVVNMKRAWYFLFDNIEYPNNLSFLREVNKICMDGLVFDAGALRTVPVTIGGTSWVPDYPQEGLIIEKLNEINMMQDKLEAALEMFCFIARSQMFLDGNKRVAQLMCNKVMMENDIGIFSVPYNRIDAFKELLVDFYETNNSEKIKDFFRTECLLLNPEYGQKKTETPPVVPNRHKGR
;
A
#
# COMPACT_ATOMS: atom_id res chain seq x y z
N MET A 1 -6.28 -16.60 15.56
CA MET A 1 -6.17 -17.29 14.24
C MET A 1 -4.84 -16.90 13.61
N ASN A 2 -4.13 -17.84 12.95
CA ASN A 2 -2.92 -17.48 12.22
C ASN A 2 -3.32 -16.67 10.97
N ASN A 3 -2.92 -15.42 10.89
CA ASN A 3 -3.14 -14.59 9.70
C ASN A 3 -2.14 -15.02 8.62
N ILE A 4 -2.64 -15.68 7.58
CA ILE A 4 -1.84 -16.21 6.47
C ILE A 4 -1.20 -15.07 5.68
N SER A 5 -1.90 -13.97 5.49
CA SER A 5 -1.42 -12.81 4.74
C SER A 5 -0.25 -12.12 5.42
N ILE A 6 -0.23 -12.01 6.75
CA ILE A 6 0.93 -11.52 7.51
C ILE A 6 2.13 -12.45 7.32
N SER A 7 1.92 -13.77 7.39
CA SER A 7 2.97 -14.76 7.17
C SER A 7 3.53 -14.68 5.74
N LEU A 8 2.65 -14.42 4.77
CA LEU A 8 3.02 -14.19 3.38
C LEU A 8 3.84 -12.90 3.22
N GLY A 9 3.41 -11.79 3.81
CA GLY A 9 4.14 -10.53 3.82
C GLY A 9 5.56 -10.67 4.40
N LYS A 10 5.70 -11.39 5.52
CA LYS A 10 7.01 -11.67 6.12
C LYS A 10 7.93 -12.48 5.20
N ARG A 11 7.41 -13.49 4.49
CA ARG A 11 8.18 -14.30 3.53
C ARG A 11 8.58 -13.52 2.30
N GLN A 12 7.75 -12.59 1.84
CA GLN A 12 7.97 -11.79 0.64
C GLN A 12 8.65 -10.43 0.94
N LEU A 13 9.10 -10.20 2.17
CA LEU A 13 9.58 -8.89 2.62
C LEU A 13 10.72 -8.33 1.75
N VAL A 14 11.75 -9.14 1.47
CA VAL A 14 12.91 -8.73 0.65
C VAL A 14 12.45 -8.36 -0.75
N ASP A 15 11.65 -9.22 -1.37
CA ASP A 15 11.11 -9.04 -2.72
C ASP A 15 10.22 -7.79 -2.82
N SER A 16 9.32 -7.59 -1.85
CA SER A 16 8.43 -6.42 -1.80
C SER A 16 9.21 -5.11 -1.65
N ILE A 17 10.25 -5.07 -0.82
CA ILE A 17 11.08 -3.88 -0.64
C ILE A 17 11.90 -3.59 -1.91
N TRP A 18 12.49 -4.61 -2.52
CA TRP A 18 13.24 -4.45 -3.77
C TRP A 18 12.37 -3.92 -4.91
N LYS A 19 11.17 -4.48 -5.10
CA LYS A 19 10.19 -4.00 -6.09
C LYS A 19 9.76 -2.56 -5.82
N SER A 20 9.52 -2.22 -4.57
CA SER A 20 9.18 -0.86 -4.17
C SER A 20 10.31 0.13 -4.48
N ALA A 21 11.58 -0.28 -4.30
CA ALA A 21 12.75 0.52 -4.69
C ALA A 21 12.78 0.76 -6.21
N GLY A 22 12.47 -0.25 -7.02
CA GLY A 22 12.35 -0.11 -8.48
C GLY A 22 11.25 0.86 -8.91
N ILE A 23 10.10 0.90 -8.22
CA ILE A 23 9.03 1.88 -8.45
C ILE A 23 9.54 3.31 -8.22
N GLU A 24 10.37 3.53 -7.20
CA GLU A 24 11.00 4.83 -6.91
C GLU A 24 12.20 5.14 -7.82
N GLY A 25 12.57 4.23 -8.72
CA GLY A 25 13.71 4.42 -9.63
C GLY A 25 15.06 4.28 -8.95
N LEU A 26 15.13 3.64 -7.78
CA LEU A 26 16.38 3.35 -7.10
C LEU A 26 17.08 2.18 -7.77
N GLY A 27 18.42 2.28 -7.87
CA GLY A 27 19.24 1.30 -8.57
C GLY A 27 19.59 0.05 -7.76
N THR A 28 19.04 -0.09 -6.54
CA THR A 28 19.37 -1.24 -5.69
C THR A 28 18.91 -2.56 -6.32
N THR A 29 19.80 -3.55 -6.29
CA THR A 29 19.50 -4.91 -6.78
C THR A 29 18.87 -5.76 -5.68
N PHE A 30 18.23 -6.87 -6.06
CA PHE A 30 17.73 -7.83 -5.09
C PHE A 30 18.81 -8.33 -4.10
N PRO A 31 20.02 -8.76 -4.56
CA PRO A 31 21.09 -9.15 -3.65
C PRO A 31 21.55 -8.01 -2.72
N ASN A 32 21.59 -6.77 -3.18
CA ASN A 32 21.95 -5.63 -2.33
C ASN A 32 20.87 -5.36 -1.29
N THR A 33 19.60 -5.45 -1.67
CA THR A 33 18.48 -5.34 -0.74
C THR A 33 18.58 -6.40 0.37
N GLU A 34 18.84 -7.65 0.00
CA GLU A 34 19.02 -8.75 0.96
C GLU A 34 20.21 -8.51 1.91
N LYS A 35 21.36 -8.05 1.39
CA LYS A 35 22.53 -7.71 2.22
C LYS A 35 22.21 -6.59 3.21
N ILE A 36 21.56 -5.50 2.77
CA ILE A 36 21.16 -4.40 3.65
C ILE A 36 20.24 -4.91 4.76
N LEU A 37 19.23 -5.70 4.42
CA LEU A 37 18.26 -6.26 5.37
C LEU A 37 18.92 -7.23 6.38
N SER A 38 20.01 -7.87 5.99
CA SER A 38 20.82 -8.78 6.81
C SER A 38 21.98 -8.07 7.54
N ASN A 39 22.06 -6.73 7.47
CA ASN A 39 23.16 -5.93 8.03
C ASN A 39 24.55 -6.32 7.50
N LEU A 40 24.63 -6.77 6.27
CA LEU A 40 25.91 -7.11 5.61
C LEU A 40 26.44 -5.88 4.84
N PRO A 41 27.77 -5.77 4.67
CA PRO A 41 28.36 -4.68 3.89
C PRO A 41 27.86 -4.67 2.46
N VAL A 42 27.54 -3.46 1.95
CA VAL A 42 27.09 -3.23 0.59
C VAL A 42 27.68 -1.92 0.07
N GLU A 43 28.13 -1.93 -1.18
CA GLU A 43 28.53 -0.72 -1.88
C GLU A 43 27.32 -0.16 -2.64
N THR A 44 26.66 0.85 -2.04
CA THR A 44 25.51 1.51 -2.63
C THR A 44 25.32 2.92 -2.05
N LYS A 45 24.42 3.72 -2.60
CA LYS A 45 24.17 5.07 -2.13
C LYS A 45 23.50 5.05 -0.75
N ARG A 46 23.83 6.05 0.08
CA ARG A 46 23.24 6.21 1.43
C ARG A 46 21.70 6.20 1.38
N ASP A 47 21.11 6.89 0.40
CA ASP A 47 19.65 7.00 0.31
C ASP A 47 18.97 5.66 -0.07
N GLU A 48 19.66 4.79 -0.82
CA GLU A 48 19.18 3.43 -1.08
C GLU A 48 19.20 2.58 0.19
N VAL A 49 20.24 2.70 1.01
CA VAL A 49 20.30 2.03 2.32
C VAL A 49 19.18 2.52 3.23
N LEU A 50 19.01 3.83 3.36
CA LEU A 50 17.94 4.42 4.17
C LEU A 50 16.56 3.97 3.68
N PHE A 51 16.33 3.98 2.36
CA PHE A 51 15.08 3.49 1.79
C PHE A 51 14.79 2.05 2.23
N VAL A 52 15.73 1.13 2.03
CA VAL A 52 15.55 -0.30 2.36
C VAL A 52 15.30 -0.50 3.86
N VAL A 53 16.09 0.16 4.71
CA VAL A 53 15.94 0.07 6.17
C VAL A 53 14.60 0.65 6.62
N ASN A 54 14.20 1.81 6.10
CA ASN A 54 12.94 2.44 6.45
C ASN A 54 11.74 1.61 5.98
N MET A 55 11.79 1.05 4.77
CA MET A 55 10.74 0.15 4.28
C MET A 55 10.64 -1.11 5.15
N LYS A 56 11.76 -1.71 5.58
CA LYS A 56 11.74 -2.82 6.55
C LYS A 56 11.01 -2.41 7.83
N ARG A 57 11.38 -1.26 8.43
CA ARG A 57 10.75 -0.73 9.65
C ARG A 57 9.25 -0.52 9.46
N ALA A 58 8.86 0.05 8.32
CA ALA A 58 7.46 0.30 8.00
C ALA A 58 6.66 -1.02 7.85
N TRP A 59 7.22 -2.04 7.20
CA TRP A 59 6.58 -3.36 7.13
C TRP A 59 6.40 -3.99 8.52
N TYR A 60 7.43 -3.96 9.38
CA TYR A 60 7.29 -4.46 10.75
C TYR A 60 6.28 -3.67 11.55
N PHE A 61 6.26 -2.34 11.38
CA PHE A 61 5.23 -1.50 12.00
C PHE A 61 3.81 -1.93 11.58
N LEU A 62 3.58 -2.27 10.31
CA LEU A 62 2.30 -2.81 9.86
C LEU A 62 1.98 -4.16 10.51
N PHE A 63 2.93 -5.09 10.55
CA PHE A 63 2.72 -6.42 11.14
C PHE A 63 2.33 -6.34 12.62
N ASP A 64 2.99 -5.44 13.36
CA ASP A 64 2.80 -5.30 14.80
C ASP A 64 1.54 -4.46 15.15
N ASN A 65 1.03 -3.69 14.19
CA ASN A 65 -0.10 -2.77 14.39
C ASN A 65 -1.26 -3.03 13.41
N ILE A 66 -1.45 -4.28 13.01
CA ILE A 66 -2.43 -4.63 11.97
C ILE A 66 -3.87 -4.28 12.36
N GLU A 67 -4.22 -4.33 13.65
CA GLU A 67 -5.56 -4.06 14.19
C GLU A 67 -5.85 -2.57 14.41
N TYR A 68 -4.85 -1.68 14.26
CA TYR A 68 -5.08 -0.25 14.39
C TYR A 68 -5.93 0.29 13.25
N PRO A 69 -6.78 1.31 13.50
CA PRO A 69 -7.61 1.91 12.46
C PRO A 69 -6.80 2.48 11.29
N ASN A 70 -7.31 2.30 10.07
CA ASN A 70 -6.76 2.90 8.86
C ASN A 70 -7.15 4.39 8.78
N ASN A 71 -6.58 5.21 9.64
CA ASN A 71 -6.88 6.63 9.77
C ASN A 71 -5.67 7.51 9.42
N LEU A 72 -5.88 8.82 9.38
CA LEU A 72 -4.82 9.77 9.01
C LEU A 72 -3.62 9.73 9.96
N SER A 73 -3.81 9.49 11.26
CA SER A 73 -2.71 9.38 12.22
C SER A 73 -1.82 8.18 11.90
N PHE A 74 -2.42 7.05 11.51
CA PHE A 74 -1.68 5.87 11.08
C PHE A 74 -0.91 6.14 9.78
N LEU A 75 -1.53 6.79 8.78
CA LEU A 75 -0.86 7.17 7.54
C LEU A 75 0.34 8.09 7.79
N ARG A 76 0.19 9.07 8.67
CA ARG A 76 1.27 9.98 9.07
C ARG A 76 2.44 9.22 9.69
N GLU A 77 2.19 8.26 10.57
CA GLU A 77 3.24 7.45 11.18
C GLU A 77 3.95 6.55 10.15
N VAL A 78 3.19 5.91 9.24
CA VAL A 78 3.78 5.14 8.13
C VAL A 78 4.67 6.02 7.26
N ASN A 79 4.22 7.22 6.88
CA ASN A 79 5.04 8.15 6.11
C ASN A 79 6.30 8.56 6.89
N LYS A 80 6.16 8.91 8.16
CA LYS A 80 7.29 9.29 9.03
C LYS A 80 8.35 8.19 9.07
N ILE A 81 7.96 6.93 9.21
CA ILE A 81 8.88 5.80 9.20
C ILE A 81 9.53 5.63 7.83
N CYS A 82 8.76 5.69 6.74
CA CYS A 82 9.27 5.54 5.37
C CYS A 82 10.26 6.62 4.97
N MET A 83 10.08 7.83 5.51
CA MET A 83 10.82 9.03 5.09
C MET A 83 11.87 9.47 6.11
N ASP A 84 12.09 8.68 7.17
CA ASP A 84 13.06 9.00 8.23
C ASP A 84 14.47 9.21 7.64
N GLY A 85 15.04 10.39 7.88
CA GLY A 85 16.34 10.81 7.35
C GLY A 85 16.41 11.11 5.85
N LEU A 86 15.27 11.04 5.14
CA LEU A 86 15.15 11.37 3.70
C LEU A 86 14.49 12.73 3.47
N VAL A 87 13.51 13.13 4.30
CA VAL A 87 12.88 14.44 4.26
C VAL A 87 12.73 15.03 5.67
N PHE A 88 12.69 16.35 5.76
CA PHE A 88 12.63 17.05 7.05
C PHE A 88 11.28 16.89 7.74
N ASP A 89 10.17 17.05 6.99
CA ASP A 89 8.80 17.05 7.53
C ASP A 89 8.11 15.67 7.36
N ALA A 90 8.84 14.57 7.59
CA ALA A 90 8.28 13.23 7.49
C ALA A 90 7.04 13.07 8.40
N GLY A 91 5.93 12.58 7.84
CA GLY A 91 4.66 12.40 8.53
C GLY A 91 3.76 13.65 8.59
N ALA A 92 4.24 14.84 8.22
CA ALA A 92 3.42 16.04 8.14
C ALA A 92 2.68 16.13 6.80
N LEU A 93 1.44 16.64 6.82
CA LEU A 93 0.77 17.05 5.58
C LEU A 93 1.55 18.22 4.97
N ARG A 94 1.79 18.17 3.66
CA ARG A 94 2.54 19.23 2.98
C ARG A 94 1.80 20.56 3.02
N THR A 95 2.56 21.61 3.11
CA THR A 95 2.09 23.01 3.04
C THR A 95 2.62 23.75 1.80
N VAL A 96 3.33 23.03 0.93
CA VAL A 96 3.90 23.54 -0.32
C VAL A 96 3.36 22.76 -1.53
N PRO A 97 3.33 23.37 -2.73
CA PRO A 97 2.96 22.66 -3.94
C PRO A 97 3.99 21.58 -4.26
N VAL A 98 3.55 20.52 -4.91
CA VAL A 98 4.41 19.46 -5.44
C VAL A 98 4.10 19.25 -6.92
N THR A 99 5.08 18.81 -7.68
CA THR A 99 4.92 18.37 -9.06
C THR A 99 5.25 16.90 -9.17
N ILE A 100 4.58 16.21 -10.08
CA ILE A 100 4.79 14.80 -10.32
C ILE A 100 5.40 14.62 -11.70
N GLY A 101 6.52 13.91 -11.77
CA GLY A 101 7.18 13.64 -13.05
C GLY A 101 6.26 12.85 -14.01
N GLY A 102 6.26 13.24 -15.28
CA GLY A 102 5.50 12.54 -16.33
C GLY A 102 4.03 12.95 -16.48
N THR A 103 3.54 13.91 -15.69
CA THR A 103 2.16 14.42 -15.77
C THR A 103 2.12 15.93 -15.69
N SER A 104 1.10 16.57 -16.31
CA SER A 104 0.79 17.99 -16.16
C SER A 104 -0.14 18.25 -14.98
N TRP A 105 -0.72 17.21 -14.41
CA TRP A 105 -1.62 17.34 -13.27
C TRP A 105 -0.89 17.81 -12.01
N VAL A 106 -1.49 18.80 -11.33
CA VAL A 106 -0.97 19.36 -10.08
C VAL A 106 -1.98 19.06 -8.97
N PRO A 107 -1.56 18.35 -7.92
CA PRO A 107 -2.47 17.99 -6.83
C PRO A 107 -2.81 19.21 -5.96
N ASP A 108 -4.07 19.32 -5.56
CA ASP A 108 -4.54 20.31 -4.60
C ASP A 108 -3.81 20.19 -3.25
N TYR A 109 -3.81 21.26 -2.46
CA TYR A 109 -3.32 21.22 -1.10
C TYR A 109 -4.15 20.23 -0.27
N PRO A 110 -3.49 19.38 0.57
CA PRO A 110 -4.19 18.43 1.40
C PRO A 110 -5.09 19.16 2.43
N GLN A 111 -6.36 18.78 2.45
CA GLN A 111 -7.33 19.25 3.45
C GLN A 111 -7.64 18.11 4.41
N GLU A 112 -7.25 18.27 5.67
CA GLU A 112 -7.33 17.19 6.69
C GLU A 112 -8.74 16.62 6.81
N GLY A 113 -9.78 17.47 6.82
CA GLY A 113 -11.18 17.03 6.92
C GLY A 113 -11.60 16.14 5.75
N LEU A 114 -11.27 16.51 4.51
CA LEU A 114 -11.58 15.72 3.32
C LEU A 114 -10.81 14.38 3.28
N ILE A 115 -9.58 14.38 3.77
CA ILE A 115 -8.78 13.14 3.89
C ILE A 115 -9.45 12.18 4.88
N ILE A 116 -9.86 12.68 6.05
CA ILE A 116 -10.52 11.87 7.09
C ILE A 116 -11.85 11.32 6.55
N GLU A 117 -12.64 12.14 5.89
CA GLU A 117 -13.91 11.73 5.28
C GLU A 117 -13.70 10.60 4.27
N LYS A 118 -12.75 10.77 3.32
CA LYS A 118 -12.44 9.75 2.32
C LYS A 118 -11.89 8.45 2.93
N LEU A 119 -11.05 8.53 3.93
CA LEU A 119 -10.58 7.34 4.65
C LEU A 119 -11.73 6.58 5.33
N ASN A 120 -12.70 7.30 5.90
CA ASN A 120 -13.89 6.68 6.50
C ASN A 120 -14.75 5.99 5.43
N GLU A 121 -14.98 6.61 4.26
CA GLU A 121 -15.69 5.99 3.14
C GLU A 121 -15.02 4.67 2.72
N ILE A 122 -13.68 4.68 2.51
CA ILE A 122 -12.93 3.49 2.12
C ILE A 122 -13.05 2.38 3.18
N ASN A 123 -12.93 2.73 4.46
CA ASN A 123 -13.03 1.76 5.55
C ASN A 123 -14.42 1.12 5.66
N MET A 124 -15.48 1.83 5.25
CA MET A 124 -16.86 1.34 5.24
C MET A 124 -17.19 0.45 4.03
N MET A 125 -16.33 0.38 3.01
CA MET A 125 -16.54 -0.46 1.84
C MET A 125 -16.68 -1.93 2.23
N GLN A 126 -17.70 -2.61 1.67
CA GLN A 126 -17.98 -4.03 1.96
C GLN A 126 -16.95 -4.96 1.30
N ASP A 127 -16.60 -4.71 0.05
CA ASP A 127 -15.52 -5.44 -0.61
C ASP A 127 -14.18 -4.91 -0.13
N LYS A 128 -13.50 -5.70 0.69
CA LYS A 128 -12.23 -5.32 1.32
C LYS A 128 -11.04 -5.37 0.38
N LEU A 129 -11.12 -6.16 -0.70
CA LEU A 129 -10.13 -6.08 -1.76
C LEU A 129 -10.24 -4.76 -2.51
N GLU A 130 -11.46 -4.38 -2.88
CA GLU A 130 -11.70 -3.09 -3.52
C GLU A 130 -11.31 -1.92 -2.61
N ALA A 131 -11.59 -2.02 -1.30
CA ALA A 131 -11.15 -1.02 -0.32
C ALA A 131 -9.62 -0.90 -0.27
N ALA A 132 -8.88 -2.01 -0.37
CA ALA A 132 -7.41 -1.98 -0.42
C ALA A 132 -6.89 -1.27 -1.67
N LEU A 133 -7.48 -1.55 -2.83
CA LEU A 133 -7.09 -0.91 -4.10
C LEU A 133 -7.47 0.58 -4.12
N GLU A 134 -8.64 0.93 -3.58
CA GLU A 134 -9.07 2.34 -3.43
C GLU A 134 -8.17 3.10 -2.46
N MET A 135 -7.73 2.47 -1.37
CA MET A 135 -6.77 3.05 -0.42
C MET A 135 -5.45 3.41 -1.14
N PHE A 136 -4.93 2.51 -2.00
CA PHE A 136 -3.78 2.80 -2.82
C PHE A 136 -4.02 4.02 -3.72
N CYS A 137 -5.09 4.00 -4.50
CA CYS A 137 -5.43 5.05 -5.47
C CYS A 137 -5.60 6.40 -4.78
N PHE A 138 -6.35 6.44 -3.68
CA PHE A 138 -6.58 7.66 -2.92
C PHE A 138 -5.26 8.26 -2.39
N ILE A 139 -4.42 7.48 -1.72
CA ILE A 139 -3.17 7.99 -1.15
C ILE A 139 -2.21 8.42 -2.27
N ALA A 140 -2.08 7.61 -3.33
CA ALA A 140 -1.20 7.92 -4.44
C ALA A 140 -1.59 9.23 -5.14
N ARG A 141 -2.89 9.48 -5.35
CA ARG A 141 -3.36 10.67 -6.05
C ARG A 141 -3.47 11.90 -5.15
N SER A 142 -3.86 11.76 -3.89
CA SER A 142 -3.98 12.92 -2.99
C SER A 142 -2.66 13.64 -2.76
N GLN A 143 -1.51 12.96 -2.93
CA GLN A 143 -0.19 13.56 -2.72
C GLN A 143 -0.12 14.38 -1.43
N MET A 144 -0.63 13.80 -0.35
CA MET A 144 -0.83 14.52 0.90
C MET A 144 0.45 14.83 1.65
N PHE A 145 1.53 14.11 1.37
CA PHE A 145 2.86 14.31 1.95
C PHE A 145 3.82 14.95 0.96
N LEU A 146 4.88 15.58 1.45
CA LEU A 146 5.92 16.17 0.60
C LEU A 146 6.60 15.12 -0.29
N ASP A 147 6.84 13.92 0.24
CA ASP A 147 7.32 12.75 -0.49
C ASP A 147 6.83 11.46 0.18
N GLY A 148 7.07 10.29 -0.46
CA GLY A 148 6.71 8.98 0.07
C GLY A 148 5.27 8.56 -0.16
N ASN A 149 4.45 9.33 -0.89
CA ASN A 149 3.04 9.01 -1.12
C ASN A 149 2.84 7.63 -1.77
N LYS A 150 3.64 7.24 -2.77
CA LYS A 150 3.57 5.90 -3.38
C LYS A 150 3.95 4.77 -2.42
N ARG A 151 4.94 5.02 -1.54
CA ARG A 151 5.35 4.06 -0.49
C ARG A 151 4.24 3.83 0.51
N VAL A 152 3.65 4.91 1.02
CA VAL A 152 2.49 4.85 1.92
C VAL A 152 1.31 4.16 1.24
N ALA A 153 1.02 4.47 -0.03
CA ALA A 153 -0.05 3.84 -0.80
C ALA A 153 0.12 2.30 -0.88
N GLN A 154 1.33 1.83 -1.22
CA GLN A 154 1.65 0.40 -1.25
C GLN A 154 1.50 -0.26 0.13
N LEU A 155 2.02 0.37 1.17
CA LEU A 155 1.98 -0.15 2.54
C LEU A 155 0.55 -0.18 3.09
N MET A 156 -0.24 0.86 2.87
CA MET A 156 -1.63 0.90 3.35
C MET A 156 -2.55 -0.05 2.57
N CYS A 157 -2.33 -0.24 1.26
CA CYS A 157 -2.98 -1.31 0.51
C CYS A 157 -2.69 -2.67 1.14
N ASN A 158 -1.42 -2.96 1.43
CA ASN A 158 -1.01 -4.19 2.10
C ASN A 158 -1.60 -4.32 3.51
N LYS A 159 -1.70 -3.23 4.27
CA LYS A 159 -2.33 -3.25 5.58
C LYS A 159 -3.79 -3.71 5.49
N VAL A 160 -4.58 -3.09 4.61
CA VAL A 160 -6.00 -3.47 4.42
C VAL A 160 -6.12 -4.93 3.95
N MET A 161 -5.25 -5.39 3.03
CA MET A 161 -5.26 -6.78 2.58
C MET A 161 -4.91 -7.76 3.70
N MET A 162 -3.87 -7.48 4.50
CA MET A 162 -3.45 -8.34 5.60
C MET A 162 -4.45 -8.33 6.76
N GLU A 163 -5.04 -7.19 7.11
CA GLU A 163 -6.08 -7.05 8.13
C GLU A 163 -7.29 -7.94 7.84
N ASN A 164 -7.63 -8.09 6.55
CA ASN A 164 -8.75 -8.91 6.09
C ASN A 164 -8.33 -10.30 5.58
N ASP A 165 -7.10 -10.71 5.80
CA ASP A 165 -6.51 -12.00 5.40
C ASP A 165 -6.72 -12.34 3.91
N ILE A 166 -6.61 -11.31 3.04
CA ILE A 166 -6.80 -11.43 1.58
C ILE A 166 -5.54 -11.93 0.88
N GLY A 167 -4.37 -11.49 1.33
CA GLY A 167 -3.06 -11.69 0.69
C GLY A 167 -2.18 -10.46 0.82
N ILE A 168 -1.31 -10.25 -0.16
CA ILE A 168 -0.46 -9.07 -0.26
C ILE A 168 -0.47 -8.47 -1.66
N PHE A 169 -0.16 -7.18 -1.74
CA PHE A 169 0.00 -6.39 -2.95
C PHE A 169 1.48 -6.15 -3.24
N SER A 170 1.91 -6.40 -4.47
CA SER A 170 3.27 -6.11 -4.92
C SER A 170 3.31 -5.99 -6.45
N VAL A 171 3.75 -4.85 -6.98
CA VAL A 171 3.91 -4.68 -8.44
C VAL A 171 5.09 -5.53 -8.92
N PRO A 172 4.92 -6.45 -9.89
CA PRO A 172 6.02 -7.24 -10.43
C PRO A 172 7.12 -6.35 -11.01
N TYR A 173 8.39 -6.70 -10.77
CA TYR A 173 9.53 -5.87 -11.18
C TYR A 173 9.55 -5.59 -12.68
N ASN A 174 9.26 -6.61 -13.50
CA ASN A 174 9.19 -6.50 -14.96
C ASN A 174 7.94 -5.75 -15.48
N ARG A 175 7.04 -5.33 -14.59
CA ARG A 175 5.82 -4.58 -14.92
C ARG A 175 5.85 -3.14 -14.38
N ILE A 176 6.96 -2.71 -13.80
CA ILE A 176 7.10 -1.36 -13.21
C ILE A 176 6.86 -0.25 -14.24
N ASP A 177 7.33 -0.41 -15.47
CA ASP A 177 7.12 0.62 -16.50
C ASP A 177 5.64 0.72 -16.88
N ALA A 178 4.96 -0.41 -17.10
CA ALA A 178 3.52 -0.43 -17.34
C ALA A 178 2.72 0.17 -16.16
N PHE A 179 3.13 -0.14 -14.92
CA PHE A 179 2.55 0.48 -13.74
C PHE A 179 2.71 2.01 -13.75
N LYS A 180 3.90 2.53 -14.07
CA LYS A 180 4.16 3.98 -14.12
C LYS A 180 3.31 4.67 -15.19
N GLU A 181 3.14 4.07 -16.36
CA GLU A 181 2.26 4.58 -17.42
C GLU A 181 0.79 4.66 -16.95
N LEU A 182 0.29 3.59 -16.33
CA LEU A 182 -1.06 3.55 -15.79
C LEU A 182 -1.28 4.53 -14.63
N LEU A 183 -0.25 4.75 -13.82
CA LEU A 183 -0.29 5.71 -12.73
C LEU A 183 -0.37 7.14 -13.25
N VAL A 184 0.36 7.47 -14.33
CA VAL A 184 0.28 8.77 -15.01
C VAL A 184 -1.11 8.96 -15.62
N ASP A 185 -1.65 7.98 -16.35
CA ASP A 185 -3.02 8.03 -16.89
C ASP A 185 -4.05 8.27 -15.78
N PHE A 186 -3.90 7.60 -14.64
CA PHE A 186 -4.76 7.83 -13.47
C PHE A 186 -4.62 9.24 -12.89
N TYR A 187 -3.42 9.78 -12.79
CA TYR A 187 -3.21 11.16 -12.32
C TYR A 187 -3.89 12.18 -13.23
N GLU A 188 -3.78 12.03 -14.54
CA GLU A 188 -4.38 12.94 -15.53
C GLU A 188 -5.91 12.84 -15.56
N THR A 189 -6.44 11.62 -15.56
CA THR A 189 -7.87 11.37 -15.84
C THR A 189 -8.74 11.30 -14.59
N ASN A 190 -8.16 11.04 -13.43
CA ASN A 190 -8.86 10.65 -12.20
C ASN A 190 -9.72 9.37 -12.35
N ASN A 191 -9.45 8.55 -13.37
CA ASN A 191 -10.12 7.27 -13.58
C ASN A 191 -9.21 6.13 -13.15
N SER A 192 -9.56 5.46 -12.05
CA SER A 192 -8.76 4.39 -11.47
C SER A 192 -9.02 3.00 -12.05
N GLU A 193 -9.97 2.82 -12.98
CA GLU A 193 -10.38 1.49 -13.46
C GLU A 193 -9.22 0.71 -14.08
N LYS A 194 -8.47 1.32 -15.02
CA LYS A 194 -7.36 0.65 -15.69
C LYS A 194 -6.25 0.21 -14.73
N ILE A 195 -5.87 1.10 -13.80
CA ILE A 195 -4.81 0.78 -12.84
C ILE A 195 -5.29 -0.27 -11.82
N LYS A 196 -6.55 -0.23 -11.40
CA LYS A 196 -7.13 -1.26 -10.53
C LYS A 196 -7.25 -2.61 -11.22
N ASP A 197 -7.59 -2.64 -12.51
CA ASP A 197 -7.61 -3.88 -13.30
C ASP A 197 -6.21 -4.50 -13.40
N PHE A 198 -5.19 -3.68 -13.65
CA PHE A 198 -3.80 -4.10 -13.60
C PHE A 198 -3.43 -4.64 -12.21
N PHE A 199 -3.86 -3.99 -11.12
CA PHE A 199 -3.62 -4.48 -9.77
C PHE A 199 -4.24 -5.85 -9.54
N ARG A 200 -5.52 -6.04 -9.91
CA ARG A 200 -6.24 -7.30 -9.73
C ARG A 200 -5.61 -8.45 -10.51
N THR A 201 -5.11 -8.18 -11.72
CA THR A 201 -4.60 -9.21 -12.62
C THR A 201 -3.13 -9.56 -12.38
N GLU A 202 -2.30 -8.61 -11.93
CA GLU A 202 -0.86 -8.78 -11.93
C GLU A 202 -0.17 -8.53 -10.58
N CYS A 203 -0.82 -7.81 -9.64
CA CYS A 203 -0.14 -7.32 -8.44
C CYS A 203 -0.52 -8.05 -7.14
N LEU A 204 -1.43 -9.02 -7.21
CA LEU A 204 -1.96 -9.67 -6.01
C LEU A 204 -1.35 -11.06 -5.82
N LEU A 205 -0.81 -11.30 -4.63
CA LEU A 205 -0.50 -12.64 -4.14
C LEU A 205 -1.53 -13.00 -3.08
N LEU A 206 -2.60 -13.68 -3.52
CA LEU A 206 -3.75 -13.96 -2.67
C LEU A 206 -3.48 -15.08 -1.66
N ASN A 207 -4.12 -14.99 -0.50
CA ASN A 207 -4.24 -16.09 0.42
C ASN A 207 -5.03 -17.23 -0.26
N PRO A 208 -4.51 -18.46 -0.34
CA PRO A 208 -5.21 -19.58 -0.99
C PRO A 208 -6.61 -19.87 -0.43
N GLU A 209 -6.87 -19.51 0.83
CA GLU A 209 -8.17 -19.71 1.48
C GLU A 209 -9.16 -18.55 1.24
N TYR A 210 -8.71 -17.42 0.72
CA TYR A 210 -9.54 -16.22 0.57
C TYR A 210 -10.76 -16.45 -0.36
N GLY A 211 -10.57 -17.17 -1.47
CA GLY A 211 -11.65 -17.50 -2.40
C GLY A 211 -12.65 -18.54 -1.86
N GLN A 212 -12.23 -19.42 -0.96
CA GLN A 212 -13.06 -20.50 -0.42
C GLN A 212 -14.07 -19.97 0.61
N LYS A 213 -13.72 -18.95 1.39
CA LYS A 213 -14.61 -18.32 2.38
C LYS A 213 -15.79 -17.56 1.76
N LYS A 214 -15.71 -17.16 0.49
CA LYS A 214 -16.82 -16.47 -0.22
C LYS A 214 -17.94 -17.41 -0.68
N THR A 215 -17.73 -18.73 -0.70
CA THR A 215 -18.71 -19.73 -1.18
C THR A 215 -19.58 -20.33 -0.08
N GLU A 216 -19.29 -20.11 1.20
CA GLU A 216 -20.12 -20.51 2.31
C GLU A 216 -21.24 -19.48 2.56
N THR A 217 -22.33 -19.58 1.79
CA THR A 217 -23.60 -18.92 2.13
C THR A 217 -24.09 -19.51 3.46
N PRO A 218 -24.43 -18.70 4.47
CA PRO A 218 -24.96 -19.26 5.71
C PRO A 218 -26.23 -20.07 5.43
N PRO A 219 -26.43 -21.22 6.08
CA PRO A 219 -27.60 -22.07 5.84
C PRO A 219 -28.86 -21.26 6.11
N VAL A 220 -29.78 -21.24 5.12
CA VAL A 220 -31.12 -20.69 5.24
C VAL A 220 -31.83 -21.43 6.38
N VAL A 221 -32.01 -20.78 7.52
CA VAL A 221 -32.80 -21.32 8.63
C VAL A 221 -34.25 -21.35 8.17
N PRO A 222 -34.88 -22.52 8.05
CA PRO A 222 -36.29 -22.60 7.67
C PRO A 222 -37.14 -21.93 8.74
N ASN A 223 -37.92 -20.96 8.33
CA ASN A 223 -38.88 -20.26 9.17
C ASN A 223 -39.94 -21.25 9.66
N ARG A 224 -39.84 -21.73 10.92
CA ARG A 224 -40.88 -22.55 11.54
C ARG A 224 -42.08 -21.66 11.77
N HIS A 225 -43.03 -21.68 10.86
CA HIS A 225 -44.39 -21.24 11.14
C HIS A 225 -44.92 -21.99 12.36
N LYS A 226 -45.00 -21.29 13.49
CA LYS A 226 -45.92 -21.73 14.56
C LYS A 226 -47.32 -21.37 14.10
N GLY A 227 -48.03 -22.37 13.63
CA GLY A 227 -49.46 -22.30 13.54
C GLY A 227 -50.11 -22.40 14.93
N ARG A 228 -51.06 -21.55 15.12
CA ARG A 228 -52.13 -21.39 16.06
C ARG A 228 -52.02 -20.15 16.93
#